data_3bb375e3760ae526580897ef4b35e8ff
#
_entry.id   3bb375e3760ae526580897ef4b35e8ff
#
_cell.length_a   1.000
_cell.length_b   1.000
_cell.length_c   1.000
_cell.angle_alpha   90.00
_cell.angle_beta   90.00
_cell.angle_gamma   90.00
#
_symmetry.space_group_name_H-M   'P 1'
#
loop_
_entity.id
_entity.type
_entity.pdbx_description
1 polymer ?
#
loop_
_entity_poly.entity_id
_entity_poly.type
_entity_poly.pdbx_seq_one_letter_code
_entity_poly.pdbx_strand_id
1 'polypeptide(L)'
;MSETLEPALPKELDEKAERVMRRLCDRKLCVVTAESCTGGLLASLLTDIEGCGRGFERGFVTYSGEAKKELLGLSSDKVEENEAVNANVARDMAEGALKRSNADIALSVTGFAGPGGPDDEEGLVFMARSRRDGSTRIEERHYGAIGRGAVRIEALRTLLDMLDDAF
;
A
#
# COMPACT_ATOMS: atom_id res chain seq x y z
N MET A 1 -28.79 1.51 3.25
CA MET A 1 -27.64 0.57 3.25
C MET A 1 -26.46 1.29 2.63
N SER A 2 -25.33 1.27 3.30
CA SER A 2 -24.09 1.76 2.73
C SER A 2 -23.63 0.77 1.66
N GLU A 3 -23.29 1.25 0.49
CA GLU A 3 -22.61 0.43 -0.53
C GLU A 3 -21.16 0.25 -0.09
N THR A 4 -20.67 -0.98 -0.09
CA THR A 4 -19.31 -1.35 0.27
C THR A 4 -18.58 -1.95 -0.93
N LEU A 5 -17.28 -2.14 -0.82
CA LEU A 5 -16.48 -2.85 -1.83
C LEU A 5 -16.68 -4.39 -1.80
N GLU A 6 -17.49 -4.90 -0.89
CA GLU A 6 -17.73 -6.33 -0.73
C GLU A 6 -18.09 -7.05 -2.04
N PRO A 7 -18.90 -6.50 -2.96
CA PRO A 7 -19.15 -7.14 -4.25
C PRO A 7 -17.94 -7.20 -5.18
N ALA A 8 -16.94 -6.32 -4.97
CA ALA A 8 -15.74 -6.21 -5.80
C ALA A 8 -14.52 -6.90 -5.17
N LEU A 9 -14.50 -7.06 -3.84
CA LEU A 9 -13.42 -7.65 -3.08
C LEU A 9 -13.93 -8.85 -2.27
N PRO A 10 -13.04 -9.80 -1.92
CA PRO A 10 -13.40 -10.90 -1.02
C PRO A 10 -13.89 -10.37 0.34
N LYS A 11 -15.02 -10.91 0.81
CA LYS A 11 -15.66 -10.50 2.07
C LYS A 11 -14.69 -10.52 3.28
N GLU A 12 -13.85 -11.54 3.36
CA GLU A 12 -12.87 -11.66 4.44
C GLU A 12 -11.81 -10.56 4.42
N LEU A 13 -11.53 -9.96 3.26
CA LEU A 13 -10.62 -8.82 3.13
C LEU A 13 -11.28 -7.55 3.67
N ASP A 14 -12.54 -7.35 3.34
CA ASP A 14 -13.36 -6.24 3.84
C ASP A 14 -13.50 -6.31 5.37
N GLU A 15 -13.86 -7.46 5.92
CA GLU A 15 -13.95 -7.69 7.38
C GLU A 15 -12.61 -7.45 8.09
N LYS A 16 -11.50 -7.84 7.45
CA LYS A 16 -10.15 -7.59 8.00
C LYS A 16 -9.83 -6.09 8.01
N ALA A 17 -10.12 -5.40 6.91
CA ALA A 17 -9.91 -3.95 6.82
C ALA A 17 -10.72 -3.21 7.88
N GLU A 18 -11.99 -3.56 8.07
CA GLU A 18 -12.84 -3.00 9.11
C GLU A 18 -12.23 -3.18 10.50
N ARG A 19 -11.83 -4.40 10.85
CA ARG A 19 -11.24 -4.69 12.16
C ARG A 19 -9.97 -3.87 12.41
N VAL A 20 -9.06 -3.83 11.43
CA VAL A 20 -7.79 -3.13 11.54
C VAL A 20 -8.00 -1.61 11.63
N MET A 21 -8.88 -1.05 10.79
CA MET A 21 -9.16 0.38 10.80
C MET A 21 -9.87 0.83 12.09
N ARG A 22 -10.78 0.02 12.64
CA ARG A 22 -11.39 0.35 13.94
C ARG A 22 -10.35 0.38 15.07
N ARG A 23 -9.44 -0.58 15.11
CA ARG A 23 -8.32 -0.59 16.07
C ARG A 23 -7.42 0.64 15.93
N LEU A 24 -7.15 1.08 14.70
CA LEU A 24 -6.37 2.29 14.42
C LEU A 24 -7.11 3.54 14.91
N CYS A 25 -8.40 3.65 14.60
CA CYS A 25 -9.25 4.77 15.03
C CYS A 25 -9.37 4.87 16.56
N ASP A 26 -9.51 3.73 17.26
CA ASP A 26 -9.58 3.67 18.73
C ASP A 26 -8.30 4.21 19.39
N ARG A 27 -7.17 4.06 18.71
CA ARG A 27 -5.87 4.60 19.13
C ARG A 27 -5.63 6.05 18.69
N LYS A 28 -6.58 6.64 17.98
CA LYS A 28 -6.49 7.99 17.40
C LYS A 28 -5.29 8.15 16.46
N LEU A 29 -4.92 7.06 15.78
CA LEU A 29 -3.88 7.04 14.76
C LEU A 29 -4.51 7.21 13.38
N CYS A 30 -3.73 7.67 12.41
CA CYS A 30 -4.15 7.72 11.02
C CYS A 30 -3.07 7.21 10.06
N VAL A 31 -3.52 6.69 8.92
CA VAL A 31 -2.69 6.07 7.90
C VAL A 31 -2.70 6.89 6.61
N VAL A 32 -1.57 6.87 5.91
CA VAL A 32 -1.39 7.34 4.54
C VAL A 32 -0.96 6.16 3.65
N THR A 33 -1.42 6.13 2.41
CA THR A 33 -1.02 5.10 1.45
C THR A 33 -0.20 5.68 0.29
N ALA A 34 0.74 4.89 -0.23
CA ALA A 34 1.51 5.18 -1.44
C ALA A 34 1.47 3.94 -2.34
N GLU A 35 0.65 3.99 -3.37
CA GLU A 35 0.31 2.84 -4.21
C GLU A 35 0.84 2.97 -5.62
N SER A 36 1.38 1.88 -6.15
CA SER A 36 1.76 1.73 -7.54
C SER A 36 0.92 0.62 -8.20
N CYS A 37 1.29 -0.64 -8.09
CA CYS A 37 0.63 -1.75 -8.77
C CYS A 37 -0.81 -2.04 -8.32
N THR A 38 -1.24 -1.55 -7.17
CA THR A 38 -2.61 -1.67 -6.65
C THR A 38 -3.55 -0.55 -7.13
N GLY A 39 -2.99 0.53 -7.68
CA GLY A 39 -3.75 1.57 -8.38
C GLY A 39 -4.80 2.31 -7.57
N GLY A 40 -4.63 2.43 -6.25
CA GLY A 40 -5.58 3.09 -5.35
C GLY A 40 -6.56 2.13 -4.65
N LEU A 41 -6.43 0.81 -4.88
CA LEU A 41 -7.34 -0.19 -4.31
C LEU A 41 -7.23 -0.28 -2.79
N LEU A 42 -6.01 -0.10 -2.22
CA LEU A 42 -5.82 -0.05 -0.78
C LEU A 42 -6.52 1.18 -0.17
N ALA A 43 -6.32 2.36 -0.76
CA ALA A 43 -6.98 3.58 -0.31
C ALA A 43 -8.51 3.45 -0.35
N SER A 44 -9.05 2.88 -1.45
CA SER A 44 -10.48 2.60 -1.58
C SER A 44 -10.98 1.69 -0.46
N LEU A 45 -10.27 0.59 -0.19
CA LEU A 45 -10.65 -0.36 0.86
C LEU A 45 -10.64 0.29 2.26
N LEU A 46 -9.59 1.07 2.59
CA LEU A 46 -9.48 1.70 3.90
C LEU A 46 -10.49 2.83 4.13
N THR A 47 -10.96 3.47 3.07
CA THR A 47 -11.97 4.54 3.14
C THR A 47 -13.42 4.04 3.11
N ASP A 48 -13.63 2.76 2.84
CA ASP A 48 -14.96 2.13 2.80
C ASP A 48 -15.55 1.86 4.20
N ILE A 49 -14.77 2.06 5.27
CA ILE A 49 -15.15 1.74 6.64
C ILE A 49 -15.91 2.91 7.29
N GLU A 50 -17.19 2.73 7.50
CA GLU A 50 -18.05 3.75 8.14
C GLU A 50 -17.57 4.10 9.56
N GLY A 51 -17.59 5.39 9.87
CA GLY A 51 -17.22 5.91 11.19
C GLY A 51 -15.73 6.01 11.46
N CYS A 52 -14.88 5.54 10.53
CA CYS A 52 -13.41 5.59 10.65
C CYS A 52 -12.74 6.63 9.74
N GLY A 53 -13.45 7.65 9.26
CA GLY A 53 -12.90 8.63 8.33
C GLY A 53 -11.67 9.39 8.83
N ARG A 54 -11.47 9.49 10.14
CA ARG A 54 -10.26 10.09 10.73
C ARG A 54 -9.04 9.17 10.71
N GLY A 55 -9.22 7.87 10.47
CA GLY A 55 -8.15 6.89 10.42
C GLY A 55 -7.39 6.88 9.10
N PHE A 56 -7.94 7.49 8.04
CA PHE A 56 -7.29 7.63 6.75
C PHE A 56 -7.02 9.10 6.45
N GLU A 57 -5.78 9.48 6.21
CA GLU A 57 -5.41 10.89 6.01
C GLU A 57 -5.38 11.27 4.53
N ARG A 58 -4.60 10.54 3.70
CA ARG A 58 -4.53 10.68 2.24
C ARG A 58 -3.93 9.46 1.57
N GLY A 59 -4.08 9.40 0.25
CA GLY A 59 -3.43 8.38 -0.56
C GLY A 59 -2.70 9.00 -1.75
N PHE A 60 -1.55 8.43 -2.09
CA PHE A 60 -0.78 8.75 -3.28
C PHE A 60 -0.85 7.56 -4.23
N VAL A 61 -1.35 7.76 -5.45
CA VAL A 61 -1.28 6.78 -6.51
C VAL A 61 -0.18 7.22 -7.46
N THR A 62 0.97 6.54 -7.41
CA THR A 62 2.20 6.88 -8.11
C THR A 62 2.65 5.73 -8.99
N TYR A 63 2.04 5.63 -10.17
CA TYR A 63 2.24 4.47 -11.04
C TYR A 63 3.56 4.54 -11.81
N SER A 64 3.94 5.71 -12.31
CA SER A 64 5.20 5.92 -13.02
C SER A 64 6.35 6.27 -12.07
N GLY A 65 7.60 6.07 -12.53
CA GLY A 65 8.79 6.53 -11.82
C GLY A 65 8.77 8.05 -11.60
N GLU A 66 8.32 8.82 -12.59
CA GLU A 66 8.20 10.28 -12.48
C GLU A 66 7.22 10.68 -11.38
N ALA A 67 6.04 10.05 -11.30
CA ALA A 67 5.07 10.31 -10.23
C ALA A 67 5.65 9.99 -8.84
N LYS A 68 6.46 8.94 -8.71
CA LYS A 68 7.15 8.61 -7.45
C LYS A 68 8.15 9.71 -7.05
N LYS A 69 8.88 10.27 -8.02
CA LYS A 69 9.80 11.39 -7.77
C LYS A 69 9.05 12.65 -7.37
N GLU A 70 8.08 13.06 -8.15
CA GLU A 70 7.34 14.33 -7.93
C GLU A 70 6.53 14.31 -6.64
N LEU A 71 5.73 13.25 -6.43
CA LEU A 71 4.77 13.20 -5.35
C LEU A 71 5.36 12.66 -4.04
N LEU A 72 6.36 11.79 -4.10
CA LEU A 72 6.94 11.15 -2.91
C LEU A 72 8.39 11.55 -2.66
N GLY A 73 9.06 12.19 -3.64
CA GLY A 73 10.43 12.67 -3.50
C GLY A 73 11.50 11.61 -3.62
N LEU A 74 11.23 10.55 -4.37
CA LEU A 74 12.25 9.54 -4.66
C LEU A 74 13.34 10.13 -5.56
N SER A 75 14.58 9.66 -5.41
CA SER A 75 15.69 10.06 -6.28
C SER A 75 15.61 9.34 -7.64
N SER A 76 16.11 9.99 -8.70
CA SER A 76 16.04 9.47 -10.07
C SER A 76 16.73 8.12 -10.23
N ASP A 77 17.92 7.93 -9.64
CA ASP A 77 18.67 6.68 -9.67
C ASP A 77 17.86 5.49 -9.12
N LYS A 78 17.06 5.69 -8.08
CA LYS A 78 16.25 4.64 -7.47
C LYS A 78 15.06 4.21 -8.32
N VAL A 79 14.45 5.14 -9.05
CA VAL A 79 13.27 4.83 -9.87
C VAL A 79 13.62 4.26 -11.24
N GLU A 80 14.88 4.36 -11.68
CA GLU A 80 15.38 3.76 -12.91
C GLU A 80 15.77 2.28 -12.73
N GLU A 81 16.08 1.86 -11.51
CA GLU A 81 16.43 0.49 -11.21
C GLU A 81 15.19 -0.41 -11.16
N ASN A 82 15.19 -1.51 -11.93
CA ASN A 82 14.08 -2.47 -12.01
C ASN A 82 12.70 -1.81 -12.18
N GLU A 83 12.59 -0.80 -13.04
CA GLU A 83 11.33 -0.07 -13.27
C GLU A 83 10.68 0.46 -11.98
N ALA A 84 11.48 0.81 -10.98
CA ALA A 84 11.05 1.23 -9.65
C ALA A 84 10.31 0.13 -8.85
N VAL A 85 10.70 -1.15 -9.05
CA VAL A 85 10.19 -2.30 -8.29
C VAL A 85 11.32 -2.95 -7.50
N ASN A 86 11.53 -2.50 -6.29
CA ASN A 86 12.50 -3.06 -5.34
C ASN A 86 12.21 -2.61 -3.90
N ALA A 87 12.91 -3.21 -2.94
CA ALA A 87 12.73 -2.95 -1.52
C ALA A 87 13.03 -1.49 -1.12
N ASN A 88 14.06 -0.86 -1.73
CA ASN A 88 14.41 0.52 -1.43
C ASN A 88 13.34 1.50 -1.92
N VAL A 89 12.75 1.24 -3.09
CA VAL A 89 11.64 2.04 -3.62
C VAL A 89 10.43 1.92 -2.70
N ALA A 90 10.04 0.73 -2.26
CA ALA A 90 8.93 0.57 -1.33
C ALA A 90 9.17 1.34 -0.03
N ARG A 91 10.38 1.26 0.55
CA ARG A 91 10.77 2.06 1.73
C ARG A 91 10.60 3.54 1.48
N ASP A 92 11.22 4.05 0.43
CA ASP A 92 11.24 5.48 0.12
C ASP A 92 9.84 6.02 -0.20
N MET A 93 8.98 5.21 -0.82
CA MET A 93 7.56 5.54 -1.02
C MET A 93 6.83 5.73 0.32
N ALA A 94 6.99 4.81 1.26
CA ALA A 94 6.36 4.92 2.58
C ALA A 94 6.89 6.12 3.38
N GLU A 95 8.20 6.29 3.43
CA GLU A 95 8.83 7.42 4.13
C GLU A 95 8.50 8.76 3.47
N GLY A 96 8.46 8.79 2.14
CA GLY A 96 8.05 9.97 1.37
C GLY A 96 6.58 10.36 1.63
N ALA A 97 5.70 9.37 1.72
CA ALA A 97 4.29 9.60 2.05
C ALA A 97 4.13 10.16 3.48
N LEU A 98 4.86 9.64 4.47
CA LEU A 98 4.87 10.20 5.82
C LEU A 98 5.33 11.66 5.84
N LYS A 99 6.41 11.97 5.15
CA LYS A 99 6.95 13.34 5.10
C LYS A 99 5.97 14.34 4.48
N ARG A 100 5.06 13.87 3.63
CA ARG A 100 4.09 14.69 2.87
C ARG A 100 2.67 14.61 3.39
N SER A 101 2.51 14.07 4.58
CA SER A 101 1.20 13.89 5.24
C SER A 101 1.30 14.19 6.73
N ASN A 102 0.15 14.22 7.39
CA ASN A 102 0.07 14.30 8.86
C ASN A 102 -0.20 12.92 9.48
N ALA A 103 -0.08 11.85 8.71
CA ALA A 103 -0.33 10.49 9.17
C ALA A 103 0.74 9.99 10.16
N ASP A 104 0.37 9.03 10.99
CA ASP A 104 1.23 8.36 11.96
C ASP A 104 1.94 7.15 11.34
N ILE A 105 1.28 6.50 10.39
CA ILE A 105 1.71 5.29 9.72
C ILE A 105 1.55 5.47 8.20
N ALA A 106 2.55 5.04 7.44
CA ALA A 106 2.46 4.93 5.98
C ALA A 106 2.54 3.48 5.54
N LEU A 107 1.74 3.14 4.55
CA LEU A 107 1.84 1.88 3.81
C LEU A 107 2.20 2.18 2.35
N SER A 108 3.13 1.42 1.80
CA SER A 108 3.48 1.53 0.38
C SER A 108 3.48 0.17 -0.31
N VAL A 109 3.27 0.18 -1.62
CA VAL A 109 3.31 -1.02 -2.45
C VAL A 109 3.78 -0.71 -3.86
N THR A 110 4.75 -1.50 -4.35
CA THR A 110 5.23 -1.49 -5.73
C THR A 110 5.51 -2.91 -6.19
N GLY A 111 5.25 -3.26 -7.44
CA GLY A 111 5.42 -4.63 -7.90
C GLY A 111 4.93 -4.88 -9.32
N PHE A 112 5.15 -6.09 -9.79
CA PHE A 112 4.67 -6.63 -11.05
C PHE A 112 3.41 -7.47 -10.82
N ALA A 113 2.24 -6.83 -10.80
CA ALA A 113 0.97 -7.53 -10.53
C ALA A 113 0.48 -8.41 -11.70
N GLY A 114 0.99 -8.19 -12.88
CA GLY A 114 0.69 -8.98 -14.09
C GLY A 114 1.93 -9.14 -14.94
N PRO A 115 1.80 -9.76 -16.13
CA PRO A 115 2.92 -9.92 -17.05
C PRO A 115 3.62 -8.59 -17.32
N GLY A 116 4.94 -8.57 -17.15
CA GLY A 116 5.81 -7.45 -17.44
C GLY A 116 6.72 -7.72 -18.62
N GLY A 117 7.93 -7.16 -18.60
CA GLY A 117 8.98 -7.47 -19.56
C GLY A 117 9.54 -8.89 -19.41
N PRO A 118 10.45 -9.30 -20.31
CA PRO A 118 11.00 -10.66 -20.31
C PRO A 118 11.74 -11.05 -19.02
N ASP A 119 12.27 -10.06 -18.31
CA ASP A 119 13.05 -10.24 -17.07
C ASP A 119 12.24 -9.95 -15.80
N ASP A 120 10.96 -9.58 -15.94
CA ASP A 120 10.11 -9.24 -14.80
C ASP A 120 9.47 -10.50 -14.23
N GLU A 121 9.57 -10.64 -12.91
CA GLU A 121 8.90 -11.72 -12.18
C GLU A 121 7.44 -11.33 -11.89
N GLU A 122 6.49 -11.95 -12.60
CA GLU A 122 5.07 -11.74 -12.33
C GLU A 122 4.72 -12.18 -10.89
N GLY A 123 4.04 -11.31 -10.17
CA GLY A 123 3.67 -11.54 -8.78
C GLY A 123 4.72 -11.13 -7.74
N LEU A 124 5.88 -10.60 -8.17
CA LEU A 124 6.86 -10.00 -7.26
C LEU A 124 6.34 -8.64 -6.78
N VAL A 125 6.17 -8.50 -5.47
CA VAL A 125 5.65 -7.28 -4.84
C VAL A 125 6.49 -6.92 -3.62
N PHE A 126 6.89 -5.65 -3.54
CA PHE A 126 7.53 -5.05 -2.38
C PHE A 126 6.56 -4.11 -1.68
N MET A 127 6.47 -4.23 -0.37
CA MET A 127 5.61 -3.43 0.48
C MET A 127 6.44 -2.87 1.64
N ALA A 128 6.09 -1.69 2.11
CA ALA A 128 6.70 -1.13 3.30
C ALA A 128 5.64 -0.49 4.21
N ARG A 129 5.92 -0.57 5.51
CA ARG A 129 5.20 0.17 6.54
C ARG A 129 6.21 1.02 7.29
N SER A 130 6.01 2.33 7.26
CA SER A 130 6.82 3.29 8.03
C SER A 130 5.98 3.92 9.13
N ARG A 131 6.58 4.14 10.29
CA ARG A 131 5.95 4.83 11.43
C ARG A 131 6.66 6.15 11.69
N ARG A 132 5.94 7.08 12.29
CA ARG A 132 6.52 8.39 12.64
C ARG A 132 7.62 8.32 13.70
N ASP A 133 7.71 7.22 14.45
CA ASP A 133 8.83 6.94 15.36
C ASP A 133 10.15 6.57 14.65
N GLY A 134 10.13 6.49 13.31
CA GLY A 134 11.30 6.18 12.47
C GLY A 134 11.46 4.71 12.11
N SER A 135 10.61 3.81 12.59
CA SER A 135 10.68 2.39 12.22
C SER A 135 10.07 2.13 10.85
N THR A 136 10.78 1.37 10.01
CA THR A 136 10.29 0.92 8.71
C THR A 136 10.46 -0.59 8.58
N ARG A 137 9.37 -1.29 8.28
CA ARG A 137 9.35 -2.72 7.95
C ARG A 137 9.11 -2.87 6.46
N ILE A 138 9.83 -3.80 5.83
CA ILE A 138 9.69 -4.14 4.41
C ILE A 138 9.27 -5.60 4.30
N GLU A 139 8.36 -5.87 3.39
CA GLU A 139 7.94 -7.20 2.99
C GLU A 139 8.17 -7.39 1.49
N GLU A 140 8.78 -8.50 1.13
CA GLU A 140 8.94 -8.99 -0.23
C GLU A 140 8.09 -10.23 -0.38
N ARG A 141 7.26 -10.28 -1.41
CA ARG A 141 6.38 -11.41 -1.68
C ARG A 141 6.45 -11.83 -3.13
N HIS A 142 6.47 -13.12 -3.35
CA HIS A 142 6.48 -13.80 -4.64
C HIS A 142 5.16 -14.56 -4.78
N TYR A 143 4.10 -13.87 -5.21
CA TYR A 143 2.79 -14.47 -5.35
C TYR A 143 2.65 -15.36 -6.59
N GLY A 144 3.57 -15.20 -7.57
CA GLY A 144 3.56 -15.95 -8.82
C GLY A 144 2.55 -15.43 -9.83
N ALA A 145 2.44 -16.12 -10.95
CA ALA A 145 1.57 -15.79 -12.08
C ALA A 145 0.11 -16.19 -11.82
N ILE A 146 -0.50 -15.64 -10.80
CA ILE A 146 -1.90 -15.92 -10.40
C ILE A 146 -2.91 -14.93 -10.99
N GLY A 147 -2.42 -13.97 -11.78
CA GLY A 147 -3.22 -12.91 -12.41
C GLY A 147 -3.26 -11.62 -11.63
N ARG A 148 -3.36 -10.51 -12.34
CA ARG A 148 -3.27 -9.13 -11.80
C ARG A 148 -4.23 -8.87 -10.63
N GLY A 149 -5.47 -9.29 -10.75
CA GLY A 149 -6.48 -9.11 -9.70
C GLY A 149 -6.13 -9.88 -8.43
N ALA A 150 -5.72 -11.14 -8.56
CA ALA A 150 -5.36 -11.99 -7.43
C ALA A 150 -4.08 -11.48 -6.73
N VAL A 151 -3.06 -11.05 -7.48
CA VAL A 151 -1.85 -10.45 -6.91
C VAL A 151 -2.20 -9.19 -6.11
N ARG A 152 -3.05 -8.32 -6.63
CA ARG A 152 -3.52 -7.12 -5.92
C ARG A 152 -4.22 -7.48 -4.61
N ILE A 153 -5.10 -8.48 -4.61
CA ILE A 153 -5.82 -8.95 -3.41
C ILE A 153 -4.84 -9.48 -2.37
N GLU A 154 -3.87 -10.31 -2.77
CA GLU A 154 -2.86 -10.83 -1.85
C GLU A 154 -1.95 -9.72 -1.29
N ALA A 155 -1.60 -8.73 -2.09
CA ALA A 155 -0.88 -7.56 -1.61
C ALA A 155 -1.68 -6.77 -0.56
N LEU A 156 -3.00 -6.58 -0.78
CA LEU A 156 -3.88 -5.94 0.21
C LEU A 156 -3.93 -6.74 1.53
N ARG A 157 -3.99 -8.07 1.48
CA ARG A 157 -3.93 -8.92 2.69
C ARG A 157 -2.67 -8.67 3.48
N THR A 158 -1.52 -8.69 2.81
CA THR A 158 -0.22 -8.46 3.43
C THR A 158 -0.11 -7.06 4.01
N LEU A 159 -0.57 -6.03 3.29
CA LEU A 159 -0.57 -4.65 3.78
C LEU A 159 -1.47 -4.46 5.01
N LEU A 160 -2.62 -5.12 5.06
CA LEU A 160 -3.48 -5.10 6.25
C LEU A 160 -2.83 -5.81 7.44
N ASP A 161 -2.09 -6.93 7.24
CA ASP A 161 -1.30 -7.57 8.29
C ASP A 161 -0.20 -6.63 8.80
N MET A 162 0.52 -5.97 7.89
CA MET A 162 1.55 -5.00 8.25
C MET A 162 0.97 -3.81 9.04
N LEU A 163 -0.24 -3.37 8.73
CA LEU A 163 -0.93 -2.30 9.46
C LEU A 163 -1.38 -2.79 10.84
N ASP A 164 -1.94 -3.99 10.93
CA ASP A 164 -2.41 -4.59 12.19
C ASP A 164 -1.25 -4.80 13.19
N ASP A 165 -0.07 -5.16 12.67
CA ASP A 165 1.16 -5.33 13.45
C ASP A 165 1.81 -3.99 13.88
N ALA A 166 1.26 -2.86 13.49
CA ALA A 166 1.85 -1.55 13.79
C ALA A 166 1.51 -1.02 15.19
N PHE A 167 0.53 -1.65 15.88
CA PHE A 167 0.02 -1.18 17.18
C PHE A 167 -0.65 -2.28 18.01
#